data_1d124a0697658870568d98ed53abbe87
#
_entry.id   1d124a0697658870568d98ed53abbe87
#
_cell.length_a   1.000
_cell.length_b   1.000
_cell.length_c   1.000
_cell.angle_alpha   90.00
_cell.angle_beta   90.00
_cell.angle_gamma   90.00
#
_symmetry.space_group_name_H-M   'P 1'
#
loop_
_entity.id
_entity.type
_entity.pdbx_description
1 polymer ?
#
loop_
_entity_poly.entity_id
_entity_poly.type
_entity_poly.pdbx_seq_one_letter_code
_entity_poly.pdbx_strand_id
1 'polypeptide(L)'
;TWWRKACLEWCYNRFEDGRFGDQKYLDDWPERFEGVHVLQHLGGGVAPWNMQQYRFEQQGKEIIGIELETEKQFPLVFYHFHSLVFVTPFYFSPRPYYKRNDSTIILLFNPYVKEIVKLRKQYALGKMEHYLSGWKFFKYLAEVFVRRGFKEIHYIKLLHQ
;
A
#
# COMPACT_ATOMS: atom_id res chain seq x y z
N THR A 1 -14.76 1.08 -25.59
CA THR A 1 -14.94 2.16 -24.60
C THR A 1 -13.89 3.25 -24.79
N TRP A 2 -14.20 4.50 -24.45
CA TRP A 2 -13.30 5.66 -24.56
C TRP A 2 -11.98 5.43 -23.79
N TRP A 3 -12.03 5.05 -22.51
CA TRP A 3 -10.86 4.80 -21.67
C TRP A 3 -9.88 3.78 -22.27
N ARG A 4 -10.41 2.65 -22.78
CA ARG A 4 -9.57 1.65 -23.45
C ARG A 4 -8.83 2.24 -24.66
N LYS A 5 -9.50 3.07 -25.48
CA LYS A 5 -8.86 3.74 -26.61
C LYS A 5 -7.76 4.70 -26.17
N ALA A 6 -8.04 5.55 -25.18
CA ALA A 6 -7.07 6.48 -24.61
C ALA A 6 -5.83 5.76 -24.04
N CYS A 7 -6.02 4.65 -23.32
CA CYS A 7 -4.91 3.85 -22.79
C CYS A 7 -4.09 3.14 -23.89
N LEU A 8 -4.73 2.69 -24.96
CA LEU A 8 -4.01 2.11 -26.11
C LEU A 8 -3.22 3.14 -26.89
N GLU A 9 -3.68 4.37 -26.90
CA GLU A 9 -3.01 5.50 -27.55
C GLU A 9 -1.80 5.97 -26.73
N TRP A 10 -2.00 6.13 -25.40
CA TRP A 10 -0.93 6.55 -24.50
C TRP A 10 -1.18 6.04 -23.07
N CYS A 11 -0.22 5.30 -22.49
CA CYS A 11 -0.31 4.81 -21.10
C CYS A 11 1.09 4.48 -20.58
N TYR A 12 1.86 5.50 -20.24
CA TYR A 12 3.22 5.32 -19.71
C TYR A 12 3.31 5.77 -18.25
N ASN A 13 4.16 5.12 -17.47
CA ASN A 13 4.44 5.49 -16.07
C ASN A 13 5.38 6.71 -15.99
N ARG A 14 4.98 7.79 -16.62
CA ARG A 14 5.62 9.10 -16.57
C ARG A 14 4.57 10.19 -16.76
N PHE A 15 4.81 11.36 -16.18
CA PHE A 15 3.96 12.53 -16.40
C PHE A 15 4.38 13.22 -17.71
N GLU A 16 3.45 13.37 -18.64
CA GLU A 16 3.67 13.99 -19.95
C GLU A 16 2.36 14.58 -20.47
N ASP A 17 2.36 15.87 -20.77
CA ASP A 17 1.19 16.58 -21.34
C ASP A 17 -0.12 16.37 -20.56
N GLY A 18 -0.05 16.43 -19.23
CA GLY A 18 -1.21 16.20 -18.37
C GLY A 18 -1.66 14.74 -18.23
N ARG A 19 -0.93 13.78 -18.83
CA ARG A 19 -1.20 12.33 -18.78
C ARG A 19 -0.26 11.63 -17.83
N PHE A 20 -0.75 10.58 -17.16
CA PHE A 20 0.05 9.72 -16.30
C PHE A 20 -0.62 8.36 -16.13
N GLY A 21 -0.04 7.31 -16.69
CA GLY A 21 -0.59 5.96 -16.64
C GLY A 21 -2.03 5.88 -17.14
N ASP A 22 -2.77 4.93 -16.63
CA ASP A 22 -4.18 4.69 -16.93
C ASP A 22 -5.13 5.47 -16.02
N GLN A 23 -4.73 5.73 -14.79
CA GLN A 23 -5.59 6.32 -13.76
C GLN A 23 -5.81 7.82 -13.97
N LYS A 24 -4.87 8.56 -14.53
CA LYS A 24 -5.01 10.00 -14.79
C LYS A 24 -6.18 10.34 -15.71
N TYR A 25 -6.57 9.38 -16.56
CA TYR A 25 -7.77 9.52 -17.41
C TYR A 25 -9.10 9.50 -16.63
N LEU A 26 -9.08 9.12 -15.35
CA LEU A 26 -10.29 9.07 -14.53
C LEU A 26 -10.64 10.42 -13.91
N ASP A 27 -9.71 11.38 -13.90
CA ASP A 27 -9.88 12.67 -13.24
C ASP A 27 -11.05 13.48 -13.79
N ASP A 28 -11.31 13.40 -15.09
CA ASP A 28 -12.39 14.13 -15.75
C ASP A 28 -13.68 13.29 -15.96
N TRP A 29 -13.72 12.06 -15.44
CA TRP A 29 -14.89 11.19 -15.63
C TRP A 29 -16.20 11.76 -15.07
N PRO A 30 -16.22 12.41 -13.90
CA PRO A 30 -17.46 13.01 -13.39
C PRO A 30 -18.06 14.07 -14.32
N GLU A 31 -17.21 14.77 -15.09
CA GLU A 31 -17.64 15.78 -16.06
C GLU A 31 -17.90 15.18 -17.43
N ARG A 32 -17.19 14.13 -17.79
CA ARG A 32 -17.23 13.49 -19.12
C ARG A 32 -18.38 12.51 -19.29
N PHE A 33 -18.79 11.83 -18.23
CA PHE A 33 -19.77 10.74 -18.32
C PHE A 33 -20.85 10.88 -17.26
N GLU A 34 -22.08 10.59 -17.67
CA GLU A 34 -23.20 10.47 -16.73
C GLU A 34 -23.07 9.22 -15.84
N GLY A 35 -23.64 9.29 -14.65
CA GLY A 35 -23.68 8.17 -13.69
C GLY A 35 -22.38 7.87 -12.97
N VAL A 36 -21.35 8.71 -13.11
CA VAL A 36 -20.12 8.58 -12.34
C VAL A 36 -20.33 9.08 -10.92
N HIS A 37 -20.05 8.22 -9.94
CA HIS A 37 -20.09 8.56 -8.53
C HIS A 37 -18.67 8.59 -7.94
N VAL A 38 -18.28 9.75 -7.41
CA VAL A 38 -17.01 9.90 -6.70
C VAL A 38 -17.23 9.52 -5.23
N LEU A 39 -16.59 8.42 -4.80
CA LEU A 39 -16.71 7.92 -3.45
C LEU A 39 -16.15 8.92 -2.44
N GLN A 40 -16.99 9.35 -1.50
CA GLN A 40 -16.62 10.31 -0.44
C GLN A 40 -16.17 9.62 0.86
N HIS A 41 -16.31 8.30 0.94
CA HIS A 41 -15.96 7.53 2.12
C HIS A 41 -14.44 7.33 2.20
N LEU A 42 -13.78 7.98 3.16
CA LEU A 42 -12.32 7.98 3.31
C LEU A 42 -11.72 6.57 3.44
N GLY A 43 -12.41 5.67 4.14
CA GLY A 43 -11.97 4.29 4.35
C GLY A 43 -11.93 3.40 3.10
N GLY A 44 -12.53 3.86 2.01
CA GLY A 44 -12.54 3.17 0.71
C GLY A 44 -11.37 3.53 -0.22
N GLY A 45 -10.40 4.34 0.25
CA GLY A 45 -9.30 4.80 -0.59
C GLY A 45 -7.95 4.89 0.12
N VAL A 46 -7.76 4.18 1.23
CA VAL A 46 -6.52 4.28 2.01
C VAL A 46 -5.39 3.50 1.34
N ALA A 47 -4.26 4.18 1.16
CA ALA A 47 -3.09 3.67 0.47
C ALA A 47 -1.80 4.28 1.02
N PRO A 48 -0.61 3.77 0.65
CA PRO A 48 0.67 4.32 1.13
C PRO A 48 0.87 5.81 0.84
N TRP A 49 0.32 6.33 -0.25
CA TRP A 49 0.50 7.73 -0.65
C TRP A 49 -0.36 8.74 0.11
N ASN A 50 -1.44 8.29 0.78
CA ASN A 50 -2.30 9.16 1.57
C ASN A 50 -2.40 8.79 3.06
N MET A 51 -1.84 7.66 3.48
CA MET A 51 -1.95 7.18 4.88
C MET A 51 -1.32 8.10 5.91
N GLN A 52 -0.39 9.01 5.51
CA GLN A 52 0.19 10.00 6.43
C GLN A 52 -0.83 11.05 6.91
N GLN A 53 -1.98 11.14 6.26
CA GLN A 53 -3.10 12.00 6.66
C GLN A 53 -3.92 11.40 7.80
N TYR A 54 -3.68 10.13 8.13
CA TYR A 54 -4.50 9.37 9.06
C TYR A 54 -3.67 8.77 10.21
N ARG A 55 -4.31 8.60 11.36
CA ARG A 55 -3.91 7.62 12.36
C ARG A 55 -4.93 6.51 12.41
N PHE A 56 -4.53 5.32 12.86
CA PHE A 56 -5.40 4.15 12.92
C PHE A 56 -5.49 3.62 14.34
N GLU A 57 -6.69 3.25 14.75
CA GLU A 57 -6.99 2.69 16.06
C GLU A 57 -7.87 1.46 15.89
N GLN A 58 -7.73 0.50 16.79
CA GLN A 58 -8.60 -0.66 16.81
C GLN A 58 -9.74 -0.42 17.78
N GLN A 59 -10.99 -0.56 17.29
CA GLN A 59 -12.21 -0.48 18.08
C GLN A 59 -12.99 -1.79 17.92
N GLY A 60 -12.88 -2.68 18.92
CA GLY A 60 -13.42 -4.01 18.82
C GLY A 60 -12.79 -4.82 17.69
N LYS A 61 -13.57 -5.20 16.69
CA LYS A 61 -13.10 -5.92 15.50
C LYS A 61 -12.77 -5.00 14.31
N GLU A 62 -13.11 -3.74 14.40
CA GLU A 62 -12.94 -2.78 13.31
C GLU A 62 -11.67 -1.96 13.48
N ILE A 63 -11.12 -1.52 12.37
CA ILE A 63 -10.03 -0.54 12.34
C ILE A 63 -10.66 0.80 11.96
N ILE A 64 -10.49 1.78 12.82
CA ILE A 64 -10.96 3.14 12.60
C ILE A 64 -9.79 4.01 12.16
N GLY A 65 -9.94 4.65 11.03
CA GLY A 65 -9.07 5.73 10.57
C GLY A 65 -9.55 7.05 11.15
N ILE A 66 -8.61 7.91 11.52
CA ILE A 66 -8.86 9.25 12.02
C ILE A 66 -8.05 10.21 11.18
N GLU A 67 -8.73 11.09 10.47
CA GLU A 67 -8.10 12.13 9.66
C GLU A 67 -7.44 13.18 10.57
N LEU A 68 -6.14 13.43 10.40
CA LEU A 68 -5.37 14.27 11.34
C LEU A 68 -5.72 15.75 11.27
N GLU A 69 -6.26 16.21 10.15
CA GLU A 69 -6.62 17.62 9.94
C GLU A 69 -7.99 17.95 10.57
N THR A 70 -8.96 17.08 10.38
CA THR A 70 -10.36 17.33 10.76
C THR A 70 -10.82 16.55 11.98
N GLU A 71 -10.02 15.62 12.48
CA GLU A 71 -10.35 14.61 13.50
C GLU A 71 -11.56 13.72 13.10
N LYS A 72 -11.96 13.72 11.83
CA LYS A 72 -13.05 12.90 11.33
C LYS A 72 -12.69 11.43 11.40
N GLN A 73 -13.55 10.66 12.02
CA GLN A 73 -13.40 9.21 12.12
C GLN A 73 -14.14 8.50 10.99
N PHE A 74 -13.58 7.39 10.54
CA PHE A 74 -14.18 6.54 9.52
C PHE A 74 -13.77 5.08 9.71
N PRO A 75 -14.67 4.11 9.48
CA PRO A 75 -14.28 2.71 9.42
C PRO A 75 -13.38 2.47 8.21
N LEU A 76 -12.28 1.76 8.41
CA LEU A 76 -11.42 1.33 7.31
C LEU A 76 -12.11 0.21 6.54
N VAL A 77 -12.39 0.42 5.26
CA VAL A 77 -13.01 -0.58 4.38
C VAL A 77 -11.97 -1.48 3.74
N PHE A 78 -10.91 -0.88 3.17
CA PHE A 78 -9.74 -1.63 2.68
C PHE A 78 -8.49 -0.76 2.70
N TYR A 79 -7.33 -1.42 2.62
CA TYR A 79 -6.03 -0.78 2.46
C TYR A 79 -5.31 -1.33 1.23
N HIS A 80 -4.80 -0.46 0.38
CA HIS A 80 -4.02 -0.86 -0.80
C HIS A 80 -2.55 -1.06 -0.43
N PHE A 81 -2.10 -2.32 -0.30
CA PHE A 81 -0.75 -2.69 0.13
C PHE A 81 0.31 -2.51 -0.98
N HIS A 82 0.31 -1.35 -1.63
CA HIS A 82 1.32 -1.04 -2.64
C HIS A 82 2.73 -0.99 -2.05
N SER A 83 3.71 -1.50 -2.81
CA SER A 83 5.13 -1.47 -2.45
C SER A 83 5.54 -2.29 -1.22
N LEU A 84 4.69 -3.19 -0.70
CA LEU A 84 5.11 -4.17 0.29
C LEU A 84 6.16 -5.11 -0.32
N VAL A 85 7.29 -5.27 0.36
CA VAL A 85 8.39 -6.14 -0.06
C VAL A 85 8.74 -7.10 1.06
N PHE A 86 8.85 -8.39 0.75
CA PHE A 86 9.50 -9.35 1.64
C PHE A 86 11.00 -9.27 1.42
N VAL A 87 11.72 -8.75 2.40
CA VAL A 87 13.19 -8.60 2.35
C VAL A 87 13.85 -9.97 2.53
N THR A 88 13.32 -10.77 3.44
CA THR A 88 13.70 -12.17 3.68
C THR A 88 12.43 -12.97 4.05
N PRO A 89 12.51 -14.29 4.25
CA PRO A 89 11.39 -15.07 4.80
C PRO A 89 10.81 -14.53 6.13
N PHE A 90 11.62 -13.79 6.90
CA PHE A 90 11.28 -13.33 8.25
C PHE A 90 11.11 -11.82 8.36
N TYR A 91 11.43 -11.07 7.33
CA TYR A 91 11.39 -9.63 7.36
C TYR A 91 10.64 -9.07 6.17
N PHE A 92 9.80 -8.09 6.43
CA PHE A 92 9.12 -7.32 5.39
C PHE A 92 9.41 -5.83 5.54
N SER A 93 9.19 -5.10 4.48
CA SER A 93 9.19 -3.64 4.49
C SER A 93 8.07 -3.11 3.61
N PRO A 94 7.32 -2.13 4.10
CA PRO A 94 6.32 -1.41 3.30
C PRO A 94 6.96 -0.35 2.38
N ARG A 95 8.26 -0.38 2.19
CA ARG A 95 9.14 0.59 1.53
C ARG A 95 9.20 1.99 2.16
N PRO A 96 10.37 2.67 2.10
CA PRO A 96 10.63 3.92 2.82
C PRO A 96 10.11 5.19 2.12
N TYR A 97 9.28 5.08 1.09
CA TYR A 97 8.87 6.25 0.30
C TYR A 97 7.83 7.13 1.00
N TYR A 98 7.04 6.56 1.90
CA TYR A 98 5.91 7.24 2.51
C TYR A 98 6.06 7.32 4.03
N LYS A 99 5.72 8.48 4.60
CA LYS A 99 5.64 8.63 6.06
C LYS A 99 4.46 7.80 6.58
N ARG A 100 4.65 7.12 7.71
CA ARG A 100 3.62 6.39 8.43
C ARG A 100 3.95 6.35 9.91
N ASN A 101 2.97 6.03 10.71
CA ASN A 101 3.12 5.84 12.14
C ASN A 101 3.16 4.34 12.50
N ASP A 102 3.49 4.04 13.75
CA ASP A 102 3.61 2.65 14.24
C ASP A 102 2.26 1.93 14.21
N SER A 103 1.14 2.63 14.44
CA SER A 103 -0.20 2.02 14.37
C SER A 103 -0.50 1.47 12.97
N THR A 104 -0.06 2.13 11.91
CA THR A 104 -0.20 1.63 10.54
C THR A 104 0.50 0.27 10.37
N ILE A 105 1.72 0.13 10.89
CA ILE A 105 2.45 -1.15 10.82
C ILE A 105 1.76 -2.23 11.67
N ILE A 106 1.38 -1.90 12.88
CA ILE A 106 0.81 -2.86 13.83
C ILE A 106 -0.56 -3.33 13.36
N LEU A 107 -1.43 -2.40 12.97
CA LEU A 107 -2.84 -2.69 12.68
C LEU A 107 -3.09 -3.16 11.25
N LEU A 108 -2.30 -2.69 10.28
CA LEU A 108 -2.53 -2.98 8.87
C LEU A 108 -1.53 -3.99 8.31
N PHE A 109 -0.23 -3.70 8.39
CA PHE A 109 0.77 -4.53 7.73
C PHE A 109 1.00 -5.86 8.45
N ASN A 110 1.09 -5.87 9.76
CA ASN A 110 1.36 -7.11 10.50
C ASN A 110 0.28 -8.18 10.30
N PRO A 111 -1.05 -7.90 10.42
CA PRO A 111 -2.08 -8.88 10.14
C PRO A 111 -2.05 -9.38 8.70
N TYR A 112 -1.88 -8.49 7.74
CA TYR A 112 -1.82 -8.83 6.32
C TYR A 112 -0.64 -9.75 5.99
N VAL A 113 0.56 -9.41 6.47
CA VAL A 113 1.76 -10.22 6.26
C VAL A 113 1.63 -11.59 6.92
N LYS A 114 1.07 -11.66 8.14
CA LYS A 114 0.80 -12.94 8.83
C LYS A 114 -0.12 -13.83 8.00
N GLU A 115 -1.18 -13.28 7.44
CA GLU A 115 -2.11 -14.05 6.62
C GLU A 115 -1.46 -14.52 5.31
N ILE A 116 -0.65 -13.71 4.65
CA ILE A 116 0.14 -14.14 3.48
C ILE A 116 1.04 -15.32 3.84
N VAL A 117 1.78 -15.24 4.96
CA VAL A 117 2.69 -16.32 5.39
C VAL A 117 1.92 -17.60 5.70
N LYS A 118 0.78 -17.50 6.40
CA LYS A 118 -0.11 -18.62 6.71
C LYS A 118 -0.63 -19.29 5.45
N LEU A 119 -1.20 -18.53 4.51
CA LEU A 119 -1.73 -19.06 3.24
C LEU A 119 -0.64 -19.73 2.40
N ARG A 120 0.55 -19.15 2.36
CA ARG A 120 1.69 -19.78 1.68
C ARG A 120 2.04 -21.14 2.24
N LYS A 121 2.06 -21.28 3.59
CA LYS A 121 2.29 -22.57 4.26
C LYS A 121 1.17 -23.56 3.96
N GLN A 122 -0.08 -23.09 4.04
CA GLN A 122 -1.26 -23.94 3.81
C GLN A 122 -1.31 -24.51 2.39
N TYR A 123 -0.96 -23.72 1.39
CA TYR A 123 -1.02 -24.13 -0.02
C TYR A 123 0.32 -24.61 -0.58
N ALA A 124 1.31 -24.87 0.28
CA ALA A 124 2.65 -25.31 -0.10
C ALA A 124 3.27 -24.47 -1.24
N LEU A 125 2.93 -23.18 -1.29
CA LEU A 125 3.48 -22.26 -2.28
C LEU A 125 4.98 -22.16 -2.05
N GLY A 126 5.77 -22.49 -3.07
CA GLY A 126 7.22 -22.52 -3.04
C GLY A 126 7.88 -21.23 -2.52
N LYS A 127 9.19 -21.15 -2.51
CA LYS A 127 9.92 -19.93 -2.12
C LYS A 127 9.39 -18.74 -2.94
N MET A 128 9.20 -17.60 -2.29
CA MET A 128 8.88 -16.37 -3.02
C MET A 128 10.04 -16.05 -3.94
N GLU A 129 9.84 -16.06 -5.23
CA GLU A 129 10.84 -15.66 -6.22
C GLU A 129 11.26 -14.18 -6.07
N HIS A 130 10.60 -13.45 -5.18
CA HIS A 130 10.72 -12.02 -4.98
C HIS A 130 11.43 -11.62 -3.68
N TYR A 131 12.14 -12.53 -3.03
CA TYR A 131 13.11 -12.06 -2.04
C TYR A 131 14.15 -11.22 -2.75
N LEU A 132 14.42 -10.06 -2.18
CA LEU A 132 15.52 -9.25 -2.69
C LEU A 132 16.81 -10.08 -2.52
N SER A 133 17.47 -10.44 -3.61
CA SER A 133 18.68 -11.23 -3.60
C SER A 133 19.83 -10.49 -4.32
N GLY A 134 21.06 -10.80 -3.95
CA GLY A 134 22.26 -10.26 -4.58
C GLY A 134 22.27 -8.73 -4.55
N TRP A 135 22.63 -8.11 -5.67
CA TRP A 135 22.77 -6.65 -5.79
C TRP A 135 21.47 -5.87 -5.48
N LYS A 136 20.31 -6.42 -5.79
CA LYS A 136 19.01 -5.80 -5.48
C LYS A 136 18.80 -5.66 -3.98
N PHE A 137 19.23 -6.65 -3.19
CA PHE A 137 19.16 -6.60 -1.73
C PHE A 137 20.07 -5.50 -1.16
N PHE A 138 21.33 -5.42 -1.61
CA PHE A 138 22.25 -4.38 -1.17
C PHE A 138 21.79 -2.99 -1.56
N LYS A 139 21.33 -2.80 -2.80
CA LYS A 139 20.77 -1.53 -3.24
C LYS A 139 19.56 -1.11 -2.38
N TYR A 140 18.67 -2.04 -2.07
CA TYR A 140 17.53 -1.79 -1.22
C TYR A 140 17.95 -1.40 0.21
N LEU A 141 18.90 -2.11 0.82
CA LEU A 141 19.41 -1.78 2.14
C LEU A 141 20.05 -0.40 2.18
N ALA A 142 20.84 -0.05 1.17
CA ALA A 142 21.43 1.28 1.05
C ALA A 142 20.36 2.37 0.94
N GLU A 143 19.32 2.14 0.14
CA GLU A 143 18.21 3.07 -0.01
C GLU A 143 17.42 3.26 1.30
N VAL A 144 17.14 2.17 2.01
CA VAL A 144 16.48 2.21 3.33
C VAL A 144 17.33 2.97 4.32
N PHE A 145 18.64 2.68 4.38
CA PHE A 145 19.56 3.32 5.30
C PHE A 145 19.66 4.83 5.07
N VAL A 146 19.84 5.24 3.82
CA VAL A 146 19.96 6.67 3.45
C VAL A 146 18.67 7.44 3.76
N ARG A 147 17.51 6.83 3.51
CA ARG A 147 16.23 7.53 3.68
C ARG A 147 15.71 7.57 5.10
N ARG A 148 15.85 6.50 5.88
CA ARG A 148 15.18 6.37 7.19
C ARG A 148 15.91 5.51 8.20
N GLY A 149 17.08 5.00 7.88
CA GLY A 149 17.74 3.98 8.68
C GLY A 149 16.98 2.64 8.66
N PHE A 150 17.40 1.70 9.50
CA PHE A 150 16.81 0.34 9.53
C PHE A 150 15.42 0.25 10.18
N LYS A 151 14.85 1.36 10.65
CA LYS A 151 13.47 1.39 11.23
C LYS A 151 12.37 0.95 10.28
N GLU A 152 12.65 0.89 8.98
CA GLU A 152 11.69 0.48 7.95
C GLU A 152 11.66 -1.03 7.68
N ILE A 153 12.53 -1.80 8.32
CA ILE A 153 12.56 -3.26 8.20
C ILE A 153 11.88 -3.85 9.42
N HIS A 154 10.75 -4.50 9.21
CA HIS A 154 9.94 -5.06 10.28
C HIS A 154 10.05 -6.57 10.32
N TYR A 155 10.30 -7.10 11.50
CA TYR A 155 10.34 -8.54 11.74
C TYR A 155 8.92 -9.12 11.70
N ILE A 156 8.77 -10.19 10.94
CA ILE A 156 7.53 -10.97 10.91
C ILE A 156 7.52 -11.82 12.20
N LYS A 157 6.85 -11.30 13.21
CA LYS A 157 6.64 -12.05 14.45
C LYS A 157 5.68 -13.21 14.13
N LEU A 158 6.24 -14.33 13.71
CA LEU A 158 5.50 -15.58 13.67
C LEU A 158 5.22 -15.94 15.13
N LEU A 159 4.02 -15.69 15.59
CA LEU A 159 3.55 -16.30 16.82
C LEU A 159 3.51 -17.80 16.52
N HIS A 160 4.42 -18.52 17.15
CA HIS A 160 4.30 -19.96 17.28
C HIS A 160 2.99 -20.22 18.05
N GLN A 161 1.97 -20.64 17.34
CA GLN A 161 0.84 -21.41 17.85
C GLN A 161 0.78 -22.71 17.09
#